data_d6ef67a9711ea4495ec3c615559d41a0
#
_entry.id   d6ef67a9711ea4495ec3c615559d41a0
#
_cell.length_a   1.000
_cell.length_b   1.000
_cell.length_c   1.000
_cell.angle_alpha   90.00
_cell.angle_beta   90.00
_cell.angle_gamma   90.00
#
_symmetry.space_group_name_H-M   'P 1'
#
loop_
_entity.id
_entity.type
_entity.pdbx_description
1 polymer ?
#
loop_
_entity_poly.entity_id
_entity_poly.type
_entity_poly.pdbx_seq_one_letter_code
_entity_poly.pdbx_strand_id
1 'polypeptide(L)'
;IRYAVLCYGVPLKIRPDPGALEAGKTNLQAELRHNEAAVDSELALLPLINLELTLTGPQGNSFYGATNAADLHPTNGILLVARLDGPTPEIACGLVDKALAAERDGLWGRTYFDARGLGKTNAYFLGDEWILGAAKLCRELGFETTVDNLPETFPASFPLSQIAIYCGWYDGNVSGPFAASQVEFMPGAFAYHLHSFSASTLRSTRENWAGPLLARGATCTLGCVYEPYLGATPNVAMLLARLTVSGFTFGEAAYAGQPFLSWQTTVVGDPLYRPFGKAPTVLHEQLTQQKSPLLEWSYLRLANTALAHGSRASAVASLIENLDVAAHSAVLTEKLGDLYALEGKPSSAIWAYQNALKMNPSPQQKIRLRLSLGEKLQEQARNAEAIENDRKLLSETPDYPGKNSVEVKIKSLSPTATPPALPAP
;
A
#
# COMPACT_ATOMS: atom_id res chain seq x y z
N ILE A 1 -8.48 -28.40 11.81
CA ILE A 1 -8.49 -26.92 11.88
C ILE A 1 -7.22 -26.42 11.20
N ARG A 2 -7.34 -25.62 10.16
CA ARG A 2 -6.19 -25.09 9.41
C ARG A 2 -5.86 -23.64 9.78
N TYR A 3 -6.89 -22.90 10.16
CA TYR A 3 -6.80 -21.49 10.52
C TYR A 3 -7.28 -21.29 11.95
N ALA A 4 -6.63 -20.36 12.65
CA ALA A 4 -7.07 -19.84 13.93
C ALA A 4 -7.18 -18.31 13.84
N VAL A 5 -8.24 -17.76 14.45
CA VAL A 5 -8.48 -16.33 14.47
C VAL A 5 -8.50 -15.83 15.90
N LEU A 6 -7.61 -14.90 16.21
CA LEU A 6 -7.55 -14.20 17.48
C LEU A 6 -8.44 -12.96 17.39
N CYS A 7 -9.47 -12.90 18.23
CA CYS A 7 -10.39 -11.76 18.24
C CYS A 7 -9.81 -10.57 19.01
N TYR A 8 -10.47 -9.42 18.84
CA TYR A 8 -10.14 -8.16 19.51
C TYR A 8 -9.93 -8.38 21.02
N GLY A 9 -8.79 -7.84 21.53
CA GLY A 9 -8.45 -7.89 22.94
C GLY A 9 -7.47 -9.01 23.34
N VAL A 10 -7.18 -9.98 22.46
CA VAL A 10 -6.11 -10.96 22.72
C VAL A 10 -4.77 -10.25 22.74
N PRO A 11 -3.88 -10.50 23.73
CA PRO A 11 -2.54 -9.88 23.79
C PRO A 11 -1.76 -10.05 22.49
N LEU A 12 -0.97 -9.04 22.13
CA LEU A 12 -0.15 -9.04 20.92
C LEU A 12 1.14 -9.85 21.07
N LYS A 13 1.75 -9.77 22.25
CA LYS A 13 3.08 -10.30 22.53
C LYS A 13 3.08 -11.15 23.81
N ILE A 14 3.85 -12.23 23.77
CA ILE A 14 4.15 -13.06 24.95
C ILE A 14 5.09 -12.27 25.86
N ARG A 15 4.89 -12.38 27.18
CA ARG A 15 5.81 -11.81 28.17
C ARG A 15 7.13 -12.61 28.12
N PRO A 16 8.29 -11.93 28.12
CA PRO A 16 9.57 -12.63 28.23
C PRO A 16 9.64 -13.43 29.54
N ASP A 17 10.17 -14.64 29.46
CA ASP A 17 10.46 -15.50 30.61
C ASP A 17 11.93 -15.88 30.61
N PRO A 18 12.79 -15.15 31.35
CA PRO A 18 14.21 -15.47 31.45
C PRO A 18 14.50 -16.85 32.03
N GLY A 19 13.55 -17.40 32.83
CA GLY A 19 13.70 -18.75 33.40
C GLY A 19 13.50 -19.88 32.38
N ALA A 20 12.83 -19.60 31.26
CA ALA A 20 12.62 -20.54 30.17
C ALA A 20 13.67 -20.42 29.05
N LEU A 21 14.68 -19.56 29.19
CA LEU A 21 15.77 -19.45 28.22
C LEU A 21 16.67 -20.68 28.29
N GLU A 22 16.91 -21.31 27.18
CA GLU A 22 17.71 -22.53 27.08
C GLU A 22 19.19 -22.23 27.13
N ALA A 23 19.88 -22.81 28.12
CA ALA A 23 21.34 -22.62 28.34
C ALA A 23 22.20 -23.05 27.14
N GLY A 24 21.69 -23.95 26.30
CA GLY A 24 22.41 -24.49 25.12
C GLY A 24 22.39 -23.56 23.89
N LYS A 25 21.63 -22.45 23.89
CA LYS A 25 21.51 -21.51 22.75
C LYS A 25 22.56 -20.39 22.75
N THR A 26 23.76 -20.70 23.24
CA THR A 26 24.90 -19.75 23.27
C THR A 26 25.41 -19.36 21.86
N ASN A 27 25.06 -20.13 20.82
CA ASN A 27 25.48 -19.87 19.44
C ASN A 27 24.63 -18.79 18.73
N LEU A 28 23.48 -18.41 19.28
CA LEU A 28 22.73 -17.29 18.76
C LEU A 28 23.41 -15.96 19.10
N GLN A 29 23.31 -14.98 18.22
CA GLN A 29 23.69 -13.61 18.53
C GLN A 29 22.95 -13.13 19.78
N ALA A 30 23.59 -12.33 20.61
CA ALA A 30 23.03 -11.91 21.90
C ALA A 30 21.64 -11.27 21.75
N GLU A 31 21.47 -10.51 20.68
CA GLU A 31 20.24 -9.79 20.31
C GLU A 31 19.07 -10.72 19.96
N LEU A 32 19.35 -11.97 19.60
CA LEU A 32 18.33 -13.00 19.29
C LEU A 32 18.04 -13.94 20.46
N ARG A 33 18.75 -13.79 21.61
CA ARG A 33 18.62 -14.66 22.77
C ARG A 33 17.49 -14.23 23.69
N HIS A 34 16.29 -14.15 23.18
CA HIS A 34 15.09 -13.89 23.97
C HIS A 34 13.93 -14.75 23.47
N ASN A 35 12.88 -14.90 24.26
CA ASN A 35 11.74 -15.78 24.01
C ASN A 35 10.41 -15.05 23.97
N GLU A 36 10.44 -13.72 23.89
CA GLU A 36 9.24 -12.96 23.57
C GLU A 36 8.96 -13.02 22.08
N ALA A 37 7.72 -13.30 21.73
CA ALA A 37 7.26 -13.39 20.35
C ALA A 37 5.86 -12.81 20.21
N ALA A 38 5.43 -12.54 18.99
CA ALA A 38 4.02 -12.31 18.70
C ALA A 38 3.21 -13.57 19.02
N VAL A 39 2.06 -13.40 19.68
CA VAL A 39 1.18 -14.53 20.05
C VAL A 39 0.77 -15.33 18.81
N ASP A 40 0.48 -14.65 17.71
CA ASP A 40 0.13 -15.27 16.42
C ASP A 40 1.25 -16.18 15.91
N SER A 41 2.48 -15.66 15.97
CA SER A 41 3.68 -16.38 15.49
C SER A 41 4.02 -17.60 16.33
N GLU A 42 3.82 -17.50 17.64
CA GLU A 42 4.01 -18.61 18.57
C GLU A 42 2.97 -19.71 18.36
N LEU A 43 1.69 -19.33 18.30
CA LEU A 43 0.58 -20.26 18.07
C LEU A 43 0.67 -20.96 16.71
N ALA A 44 1.37 -20.39 15.74
CA ALA A 44 1.59 -21.04 14.45
C ALA A 44 2.35 -22.37 14.56
N LEU A 45 3.16 -22.55 15.59
CA LEU A 45 3.91 -23.78 15.88
C LEU A 45 3.14 -24.75 16.79
N LEU A 46 1.92 -24.44 17.20
CA LEU A 46 1.09 -25.31 18.05
C LEU A 46 0.99 -26.77 17.57
N PRO A 47 0.94 -27.08 16.25
CA PRO A 47 0.95 -28.47 15.80
C PRO A 47 2.22 -29.26 16.16
N LEU A 48 3.30 -28.59 16.52
CA LEU A 48 4.57 -29.18 16.89
C LEU A 48 4.81 -29.25 18.41
N ILE A 49 3.78 -28.94 19.22
CA ILE A 49 3.91 -28.81 20.68
C ILE A 49 4.46 -30.07 21.38
N ASN A 50 4.30 -31.25 20.78
CA ASN A 50 4.81 -32.51 21.30
C ASN A 50 6.28 -32.79 20.88
N LEU A 51 6.87 -31.92 20.09
CA LEU A 51 8.28 -31.97 19.73
C LEU A 51 9.06 -31.05 20.66
N GLU A 52 10.36 -31.33 20.80
CA GLU A 52 11.26 -30.45 21.55
C GLU A 52 11.49 -29.15 20.78
N LEU A 53 10.55 -28.21 20.85
CA LEU A 53 10.71 -26.88 20.31
C LEU A 53 11.62 -26.05 21.21
N THR A 54 12.50 -25.30 20.61
CA THR A 54 13.28 -24.31 21.35
C THR A 54 12.47 -23.04 21.53
N LEU A 55 12.47 -22.47 22.75
CA LEU A 55 11.77 -21.24 23.08
C LEU A 55 12.66 -19.99 22.94
N THR A 56 13.95 -20.17 22.68
CA THR A 56 14.92 -19.08 22.57
C THR A 56 15.20 -18.74 21.12
N GLY A 57 14.88 -17.51 20.75
CA GLY A 57 15.15 -16.95 19.43
C GLY A 57 14.16 -17.39 18.34
N PRO A 58 14.31 -16.80 17.14
CA PRO A 58 13.44 -17.09 16.00
C PRO A 58 13.57 -18.54 15.53
N GLN A 59 12.45 -19.17 15.19
CA GLN A 59 12.42 -20.52 14.60
C GLN A 59 12.28 -20.39 13.07
N GLY A 60 13.15 -21.08 12.33
CA GLY A 60 13.09 -21.08 10.86
C GLY A 60 11.74 -21.61 10.35
N ASN A 61 11.12 -20.88 9.46
CA ASN A 61 9.86 -21.29 8.84
C ASN A 61 10.15 -22.20 7.63
N SER A 62 9.89 -23.49 7.75
CA SER A 62 10.07 -24.46 6.66
C SER A 62 9.17 -24.19 5.45
N PHE A 63 8.14 -23.36 5.60
CA PHE A 63 7.19 -22.98 4.56
C PHE A 63 7.48 -21.60 3.96
N TYR A 64 8.60 -20.98 4.33
CA TYR A 64 9.02 -19.74 3.70
C TYR A 64 9.22 -19.97 2.20
N GLY A 65 8.53 -19.19 1.39
CA GLY A 65 8.54 -19.34 -0.05
C GLY A 65 7.65 -20.47 -0.61
N ALA A 66 6.81 -21.11 0.21
CA ALA A 66 5.90 -22.16 -0.25
C ALA A 66 5.14 -21.73 -1.51
N THR A 67 5.09 -22.62 -2.50
CA THR A 67 4.42 -22.41 -3.79
C THR A 67 3.07 -23.12 -3.89
N ASN A 68 2.82 -24.06 -2.99
CA ASN A 68 1.57 -24.80 -2.90
C ASN A 68 0.90 -24.48 -1.55
N ALA A 69 -0.28 -23.88 -1.60
CA ALA A 69 -1.03 -23.53 -0.39
C ALA A 69 -1.41 -24.76 0.48
N ALA A 70 -1.57 -25.94 -0.13
CA ALA A 70 -1.92 -27.16 0.60
C ALA A 70 -0.83 -27.60 1.60
N ASP A 71 0.43 -27.18 1.38
CA ASP A 71 1.55 -27.53 2.27
C ASP A 71 1.46 -26.79 3.61
N LEU A 72 0.82 -25.62 3.63
CA LEU A 72 0.58 -24.80 4.81
C LEU A 72 -0.59 -25.38 5.64
N HIS A 73 -0.34 -26.49 6.34
CA HIS A 73 -1.37 -27.25 7.04
C HIS A 73 -0.84 -27.83 8.37
N PRO A 74 -1.67 -27.92 9.42
CA PRO A 74 -1.26 -28.47 10.72
C PRO A 74 -0.67 -29.87 10.68
N THR A 75 -1.08 -30.72 9.75
CA THR A 75 -0.47 -32.05 9.57
C THR A 75 0.99 -31.97 9.13
N ASN A 76 1.40 -30.84 8.58
CA ASN A 76 2.77 -30.56 8.16
C ASN A 76 3.54 -29.70 9.19
N GLY A 77 2.89 -29.33 10.30
CA GLY A 77 3.52 -28.63 11.41
C GLY A 77 3.28 -27.11 11.47
N ILE A 78 2.31 -26.57 10.70
CA ILE A 78 1.99 -25.14 10.75
C ILE A 78 0.49 -24.89 10.88
N LEU A 79 0.09 -24.03 11.83
CA LEU A 79 -1.24 -23.46 11.97
C LEU A 79 -1.25 -22.02 11.46
N LEU A 80 -2.15 -21.67 10.59
CA LEU A 80 -2.27 -20.31 10.07
C LEU A 80 -3.06 -19.44 11.06
N VAL A 81 -2.37 -18.58 11.80
CA VAL A 81 -2.97 -17.73 12.83
C VAL A 81 -3.00 -16.28 12.36
N ALA A 82 -4.16 -15.65 12.44
CA ALA A 82 -4.30 -14.23 12.18
C ALA A 82 -5.24 -13.62 13.22
N ARG A 83 -5.32 -12.29 13.26
CA ARG A 83 -6.21 -11.63 14.20
C ARG A 83 -7.18 -10.67 13.52
N LEU A 84 -8.41 -10.65 14.01
CA LEU A 84 -9.38 -9.60 13.75
C LEU A 84 -9.28 -8.59 14.89
N ASP A 85 -8.41 -7.62 14.72
CA ASP A 85 -8.02 -6.68 15.75
C ASP A 85 -7.71 -5.30 15.14
N GLY A 86 -7.59 -4.28 15.98
CA GLY A 86 -7.35 -2.92 15.51
C GLY A 86 -7.52 -1.89 16.64
N PRO A 87 -7.55 -0.60 16.31
CA PRO A 87 -7.75 0.47 17.29
C PRO A 87 -9.08 0.36 18.05
N THR A 88 -10.14 -0.08 17.36
CA THR A 88 -11.47 -0.29 17.97
C THR A 88 -12.11 -1.61 17.51
N PRO A 89 -13.11 -2.12 18.25
CA PRO A 89 -13.85 -3.31 17.81
C PRO A 89 -14.55 -3.15 16.46
N GLU A 90 -15.05 -1.95 16.16
CA GLU A 90 -15.73 -1.64 14.88
C GLU A 90 -14.76 -1.76 13.71
N ILE A 91 -13.52 -1.27 13.88
CA ILE A 91 -12.45 -1.42 12.87
C ILE A 91 -12.13 -2.91 12.69
N ALA A 92 -12.02 -3.67 13.77
CA ALA A 92 -11.75 -5.11 13.73
C ALA A 92 -12.85 -5.89 12.97
N CYS A 93 -14.12 -5.60 13.22
CA CYS A 93 -15.26 -6.17 12.47
C CYS A 93 -15.22 -5.76 10.99
N GLY A 94 -14.96 -4.48 10.72
CA GLY A 94 -14.88 -3.95 9.36
C GLY A 94 -13.79 -4.56 8.49
N LEU A 95 -12.80 -5.27 9.06
CA LEU A 95 -11.80 -6.00 8.27
C LEU A 95 -12.45 -7.11 7.45
N VAL A 96 -13.40 -7.84 8.04
CA VAL A 96 -14.15 -8.91 7.36
C VAL A 96 -15.06 -8.32 6.28
N ASP A 97 -15.82 -7.26 6.60
CA ASP A 97 -16.74 -6.65 5.65
C ASP A 97 -16.02 -6.15 4.38
N LYS A 98 -14.87 -5.49 4.56
CA LYS A 98 -14.05 -5.01 3.45
C LYS A 98 -13.40 -6.15 2.66
N ALA A 99 -12.99 -7.24 3.32
CA ALA A 99 -12.47 -8.43 2.68
C ALA A 99 -13.55 -9.08 1.78
N LEU A 100 -14.75 -9.30 2.31
CA LEU A 100 -15.88 -9.87 1.57
C LEU A 100 -16.29 -8.99 0.38
N ALA A 101 -16.28 -7.66 0.52
CA ALA A 101 -16.56 -6.74 -0.57
C ALA A 101 -15.54 -6.92 -1.72
N ALA A 102 -14.26 -7.01 -1.40
CA ALA A 102 -13.22 -7.20 -2.42
C ALA A 102 -13.21 -8.61 -3.03
N GLU A 103 -13.58 -9.66 -2.29
CA GLU A 103 -13.75 -11.00 -2.86
C GLU A 103 -14.93 -11.06 -3.83
N ARG A 104 -16.00 -10.35 -3.53
CA ARG A 104 -17.17 -10.28 -4.40
C ARG A 104 -16.90 -9.50 -5.68
N ASP A 105 -16.32 -8.30 -5.55
CA ASP A 105 -16.27 -7.30 -6.62
C ASP A 105 -14.86 -7.09 -7.19
N GLY A 106 -13.83 -7.70 -6.59
CA GLY A 106 -12.41 -7.53 -6.92
C GLY A 106 -11.69 -6.50 -6.05
N LEU A 107 -10.38 -6.63 -5.90
CA LEU A 107 -9.51 -5.60 -5.32
C LEU A 107 -9.04 -4.65 -6.42
N TRP A 108 -9.48 -3.41 -6.35
CA TRP A 108 -9.21 -2.34 -7.30
C TRP A 108 -8.52 -1.15 -6.64
N GLY A 109 -7.93 -0.28 -7.45
CA GLY A 109 -7.31 0.94 -6.98
C GLY A 109 -5.86 1.07 -7.45
N ARG A 110 -5.13 1.96 -6.78
CA ARG A 110 -3.73 2.32 -7.05
C ARG A 110 -2.81 1.62 -6.08
N THR A 111 -1.54 1.47 -6.46
CA THR A 111 -0.53 0.90 -5.58
C THR A 111 0.61 1.88 -5.37
N TYR A 112 1.04 2.00 -4.12
CA TYR A 112 2.06 2.96 -3.70
C TYR A 112 3.17 2.23 -2.96
N PHE A 113 4.39 2.49 -3.38
CA PHE A 113 5.59 1.87 -2.81
C PHE A 113 6.59 2.94 -2.41
N ASP A 114 7.04 2.86 -1.18
CA ASP A 114 7.86 3.87 -0.51
C ASP A 114 9.19 3.23 -0.12
N ALA A 115 10.17 3.26 -1.02
CA ALA A 115 11.51 2.73 -0.84
C ALA A 115 12.48 3.85 -0.46
N ARG A 116 13.63 3.51 0.12
CA ARG A 116 14.59 4.48 0.66
C ARG A 116 15.72 4.89 -0.30
N GLY A 117 15.75 4.37 -1.52
CA GLY A 117 16.82 4.67 -2.47
C GLY A 117 18.19 4.12 -2.08
N LEU A 118 18.24 3.02 -1.35
CA LEU A 118 19.48 2.44 -0.86
C LEU A 118 20.26 1.75 -1.97
N GLY A 119 21.58 1.96 -2.00
CA GLY A 119 22.47 1.23 -2.91
C GLY A 119 22.67 -0.22 -2.47
N LYS A 120 22.97 -1.11 -3.42
CA LYS A 120 23.16 -2.56 -3.18
C LYS A 120 24.23 -2.91 -2.16
N THR A 121 25.13 -2.01 -1.86
CA THR A 121 26.20 -2.20 -0.84
C THR A 121 25.74 -1.83 0.57
N ASN A 122 24.55 -1.22 0.71
CA ASN A 122 23.99 -0.89 2.02
C ASN A 122 23.46 -2.16 2.71
N ALA A 123 23.76 -2.30 4.00
CA ALA A 123 23.31 -3.44 4.79
C ALA A 123 21.78 -3.60 4.86
N TYR A 124 21.05 -2.51 4.65
CA TYR A 124 19.57 -2.48 4.66
C TYR A 124 18.95 -2.54 3.26
N PHE A 125 19.74 -2.72 2.19
CA PHE A 125 19.24 -2.79 0.82
C PHE A 125 18.15 -3.86 0.62
N LEU A 126 18.18 -4.92 1.41
CA LEU A 126 17.17 -6.00 1.37
C LEU A 126 15.74 -5.49 1.51
N GLY A 127 15.51 -4.46 2.34
CA GLY A 127 14.20 -3.83 2.47
C GLY A 127 13.74 -3.15 1.18
N ASP A 128 14.62 -2.37 0.54
CA ASP A 128 14.34 -1.76 -0.76
C ASP A 128 14.09 -2.83 -1.84
N GLU A 129 14.88 -3.90 -1.87
CA GLU A 129 14.72 -5.00 -2.83
C GLU A 129 13.31 -5.60 -2.74
N TRP A 130 12.79 -5.84 -1.53
CA TRP A 130 11.44 -6.36 -1.34
C TRP A 130 10.36 -5.37 -1.76
N ILE A 131 10.50 -4.10 -1.39
CA ILE A 131 9.52 -3.05 -1.75
C ILE A 131 9.50 -2.83 -3.27
N LEU A 132 10.67 -2.70 -3.91
CA LEU A 132 10.80 -2.51 -5.35
C LEU A 132 10.38 -3.76 -6.14
N GLY A 133 10.65 -4.96 -5.61
CA GLY A 133 10.16 -6.21 -6.18
C GLY A 133 8.62 -6.30 -6.19
N ALA A 134 8.00 -5.89 -5.09
CA ALA A 134 6.54 -5.80 -4.96
C ALA A 134 5.96 -4.76 -5.94
N ALA A 135 6.60 -3.60 -6.09
CA ALA A 135 6.19 -2.57 -7.05
C ALA A 135 6.24 -3.07 -8.50
N LYS A 136 7.33 -3.76 -8.86
CA LYS A 136 7.47 -4.37 -10.18
C LYS A 136 6.34 -5.36 -10.47
N LEU A 137 6.05 -6.25 -9.53
CA LEU A 137 4.96 -7.21 -9.63
C LEU A 137 3.61 -6.52 -9.86
N CYS A 138 3.30 -5.48 -9.09
CA CYS A 138 2.04 -4.75 -9.23
C CYS A 138 1.91 -4.05 -10.60
N ARG A 139 2.99 -3.51 -11.15
CA ARG A 139 3.01 -2.97 -12.52
C ARG A 139 2.73 -4.04 -13.56
N GLU A 140 3.36 -5.20 -13.45
CA GLU A 140 3.15 -6.34 -14.36
C GLU A 140 1.71 -6.85 -14.31
N LEU A 141 1.07 -6.77 -13.14
CA LEU A 141 -0.35 -7.09 -12.94
C LEU A 141 -1.31 -5.98 -13.40
N GLY A 142 -0.80 -4.88 -13.93
CA GLY A 142 -1.57 -3.77 -14.47
C GLY A 142 -2.14 -2.80 -13.42
N PHE A 143 -1.67 -2.81 -12.18
CA PHE A 143 -2.02 -1.76 -11.24
C PHE A 143 -1.38 -0.42 -11.63
N GLU A 144 -2.11 0.68 -11.40
CA GLU A 144 -1.52 2.02 -11.45
C GLU A 144 -0.56 2.18 -10.27
N THR A 145 0.75 2.14 -10.54
CA THR A 145 1.78 1.97 -9.53
C THR A 145 2.68 3.19 -9.44
N THR A 146 2.72 3.81 -8.28
CA THR A 146 3.66 4.89 -7.94
C THR A 146 4.75 4.35 -7.01
N VAL A 147 5.99 4.73 -7.27
CA VAL A 147 7.14 4.41 -6.42
C VAL A 147 7.83 5.70 -6.03
N ASP A 148 7.96 5.94 -4.73
CA ASP A 148 8.94 6.83 -4.16
C ASP A 148 10.22 6.03 -3.84
N ASN A 149 11.37 6.54 -4.25
CA ASN A 149 12.65 5.91 -4.00
C ASN A 149 13.63 6.95 -3.44
N LEU A 150 13.17 7.69 -2.45
CA LEU A 150 13.89 8.74 -1.74
C LEU A 150 14.17 8.31 -0.30
N PRO A 151 15.16 8.92 0.38
CA PRO A 151 15.49 8.55 1.77
C PRO A 151 14.34 8.75 2.78
N GLU A 152 13.52 9.78 2.57
CA GLU A 152 12.34 10.10 3.38
C GLU A 152 11.12 9.35 2.83
N THR A 153 10.10 9.14 3.69
CA THR A 153 8.80 8.62 3.26
C THR A 153 8.08 9.63 2.35
N PHE A 154 7.07 9.19 1.60
CA PHE A 154 6.23 10.09 0.82
C PHE A 154 5.95 11.39 1.58
N PRO A 155 6.14 12.57 0.98
CA PRO A 155 5.88 13.83 1.68
C PRO A 155 4.41 13.94 2.10
N ALA A 156 4.13 14.58 3.22
CA ALA A 156 2.78 14.75 3.75
C ALA A 156 1.78 15.34 2.73
N SER A 157 2.29 16.08 1.76
CA SER A 157 1.52 16.67 0.66
C SER A 157 1.21 15.71 -0.48
N PHE A 158 1.77 14.49 -0.49
CA PHE A 158 1.53 13.54 -1.57
C PHE A 158 0.10 12.97 -1.52
N PRO A 159 -0.69 13.07 -2.60
CA PRO A 159 -2.09 12.64 -2.59
C PRO A 159 -2.21 11.12 -2.77
N LEU A 160 -2.43 10.39 -1.68
CA LEU A 160 -2.69 8.96 -1.69
C LEU A 160 -4.18 8.69 -1.88
N SER A 161 -4.61 8.47 -3.13
CA SER A 161 -6.00 8.17 -3.46
C SER A 161 -6.21 6.69 -3.76
N GLN A 162 -7.37 6.17 -3.36
CA GLN A 162 -7.89 4.87 -3.79
C GLN A 162 -6.83 3.75 -3.70
N ILE A 163 -6.21 3.62 -2.54
CA ILE A 163 -5.11 2.69 -2.27
C ILE A 163 -5.64 1.25 -2.27
N ALA A 164 -5.14 0.40 -3.17
CA ALA A 164 -5.33 -1.04 -3.14
C ALA A 164 -4.18 -1.73 -2.39
N ILE A 165 -2.95 -1.28 -2.61
CA ILE A 165 -1.75 -1.81 -1.97
C ILE A 165 -0.82 -0.66 -1.61
N TYR A 166 -0.36 -0.66 -0.36
CA TYR A 166 0.73 0.19 0.10
C TYR A 166 1.82 -0.67 0.74
N CYS A 167 3.06 -0.46 0.34
CA CYS A 167 4.21 -1.03 1.03
C CYS A 167 5.31 0.03 1.13
N GLY A 168 5.79 0.27 2.35
CA GLY A 168 6.84 1.25 2.58
C GLY A 168 7.76 0.89 3.72
N TRP A 169 8.80 1.68 3.90
CA TRP A 169 9.72 1.75 5.02
C TRP A 169 10.57 3.03 4.91
N TYR A 170 11.15 3.68 5.87
CA TYR A 170 11.50 3.21 7.20
C TYR A 170 11.30 4.38 8.19
N ASP A 171 10.21 4.48 8.86
CA ASP A 171 9.97 5.50 9.88
C ASP A 171 9.34 4.83 11.11
N GLY A 172 9.73 5.23 12.32
CA GLY A 172 9.31 4.60 13.57
C GLY A 172 7.83 4.76 13.88
N ASN A 173 7.25 5.85 13.44
CA ASN A 173 5.84 6.15 13.60
C ASN A 173 5.24 6.57 12.28
N VAL A 174 3.92 6.46 12.18
CA VAL A 174 3.16 6.88 11.01
C VAL A 174 3.54 8.32 10.61
N SER A 175 3.95 8.48 9.36
CA SER A 175 4.49 9.72 8.80
C SER A 175 3.90 10.01 7.42
N GLY A 176 4.39 11.07 6.79
CA GLY A 176 3.98 11.45 5.47
C GLY A 176 2.46 11.64 5.34
N PRO A 177 1.83 11.22 4.25
CA PRO A 177 0.38 11.36 4.05
C PRO A 177 -0.43 10.60 5.09
N PHE A 178 0.13 9.52 5.66
CA PHE A 178 -0.54 8.73 6.70
C PHE A 178 -0.56 9.43 8.06
N ALA A 179 0.22 10.45 8.30
CA ALA A 179 0.10 11.29 9.50
C ALA A 179 -1.19 12.13 9.44
N ALA A 180 -1.66 12.49 8.24
CA ALA A 180 -2.94 13.12 8.01
C ALA A 180 -4.07 12.09 7.94
N SER A 181 -5.32 12.50 8.20
CA SER A 181 -6.48 11.61 8.16
C SER A 181 -7.08 11.44 6.76
N GLN A 182 -6.46 11.97 5.71
CA GLN A 182 -7.07 12.19 4.40
C GLN A 182 -6.69 11.17 3.33
N VAL A 183 -5.99 10.09 3.66
CA VAL A 183 -5.69 9.02 2.69
C VAL A 183 -6.95 8.19 2.41
N GLU A 184 -7.04 7.64 1.19
CA GLU A 184 -8.21 6.89 0.74
C GLU A 184 -7.83 5.45 0.43
N PHE A 185 -8.34 4.51 1.22
CA PHE A 185 -8.19 3.08 0.96
C PHE A 185 -9.40 2.50 0.23
N MET A 186 -9.16 1.60 -0.72
CA MET A 186 -10.20 0.77 -1.32
C MET A 186 -10.57 -0.39 -0.40
N PRO A 187 -11.82 -0.88 -0.44
CA PRO A 187 -12.17 -2.13 0.25
C PRO A 187 -11.25 -3.27 -0.18
N GLY A 188 -10.76 -4.05 0.78
CA GLY A 188 -9.81 -5.13 0.52
C GLY A 188 -8.34 -4.72 0.55
N ALA A 189 -8.02 -3.45 0.70
CA ALA A 189 -6.65 -2.95 0.60
C ALA A 189 -5.67 -3.61 1.59
N PHE A 190 -4.53 -4.02 1.07
CA PHE A 190 -3.37 -4.44 1.86
C PHE A 190 -2.44 -3.25 2.10
N ALA A 191 -2.00 -3.07 3.35
CA ALA A 191 -1.04 -2.04 3.68
C ALA A 191 0.03 -2.58 4.65
N TYR A 192 1.29 -2.33 4.35
CA TYR A 192 2.43 -2.78 5.15
C TYR A 192 3.49 -1.68 5.22
N HIS A 193 3.98 -1.41 6.43
CA HIS A 193 5.16 -0.57 6.60
C HIS A 193 6.22 -1.32 7.40
N LEU A 194 7.34 -1.60 6.74
CA LEU A 194 8.45 -2.33 7.30
C LEU A 194 9.19 -1.45 8.31
N HIS A 195 9.02 -1.73 9.56
CA HIS A 195 9.74 -1.11 10.67
C HIS A 195 9.68 -2.02 11.89
N SER A 196 10.72 -1.98 12.73
CA SER A 196 10.70 -2.55 14.07
C SER A 196 9.57 -1.91 14.87
N PHE A 197 8.91 -2.69 15.72
CA PHE A 197 7.80 -2.20 16.55
C PHE A 197 6.57 -1.70 15.77
N SER A 198 6.49 -1.93 14.45
CA SER A 198 5.39 -1.41 13.63
C SER A 198 3.99 -1.82 14.10
N ALA A 199 3.90 -2.89 14.92
CA ALA A 199 2.68 -3.37 15.58
C ALA A 199 2.86 -3.56 17.09
N SER A 200 3.71 -2.78 17.77
CA SER A 200 3.85 -2.88 19.23
C SER A 200 2.56 -2.52 19.96
N THR A 201 1.69 -1.75 19.32
CA THR A 201 0.28 -1.57 19.68
C THR A 201 -0.60 -1.53 18.45
N LEU A 202 -1.82 -2.10 18.56
CA LEU A 202 -2.90 -1.92 17.57
C LEU A 202 -3.95 -0.91 18.07
N ARG A 203 -3.83 -0.39 19.29
CA ARG A 203 -4.84 0.49 19.92
C ARG A 203 -4.66 1.96 19.58
N SER A 204 -3.49 2.36 19.09
CA SER A 204 -3.23 3.73 18.69
C SER A 204 -3.56 3.97 17.23
N THR A 205 -4.12 5.15 16.94
CA THR A 205 -4.33 5.65 15.56
C THR A 205 -3.20 6.57 15.10
N ARG A 206 -2.16 6.77 15.94
CA ARG A 206 -1.07 7.73 15.73
C ARG A 206 0.31 7.18 16.00
N GLU A 207 0.43 6.08 16.74
CA GLU A 207 1.71 5.47 17.12
C GLU A 207 1.97 4.23 16.27
N ASN A 208 3.23 4.00 15.94
CA ASN A 208 3.67 2.94 15.05
C ASN A 208 2.97 2.97 13.69
N TRP A 209 2.68 1.82 13.07
CA TRP A 209 2.12 1.76 11.72
C TRP A 209 0.85 0.94 11.60
N ALA A 210 0.82 -0.27 12.15
CA ALA A 210 -0.30 -1.20 11.92
C ALA A 210 -1.65 -0.63 12.38
N GLY A 211 -1.74 -0.11 13.60
CA GLY A 211 -2.96 0.53 14.11
C GLY A 211 -3.42 1.72 13.26
N PRO A 212 -2.54 2.69 12.97
CA PRO A 212 -2.85 3.81 12.07
C PRO A 212 -3.30 3.40 10.68
N LEU A 213 -2.67 2.42 10.02
CA LEU A 213 -3.08 1.94 8.70
C LEU A 213 -4.50 1.35 8.72
N LEU A 214 -4.83 0.53 9.74
CA LEU A 214 -6.17 -0.03 9.95
C LEU A 214 -7.21 1.07 10.21
N ALA A 215 -6.86 2.07 11.02
CA ALA A 215 -7.74 3.21 11.32
C ALA A 215 -8.08 4.03 10.07
N ARG A 216 -7.16 4.11 9.12
CA ARG A 216 -7.34 4.84 7.86
C ARG A 216 -8.03 4.02 6.77
N GLY A 217 -8.30 2.75 7.00
CA GLY A 217 -9.12 1.95 6.10
C GLY A 217 -8.48 0.70 5.53
N ALA A 218 -7.21 0.40 5.79
CA ALA A 218 -6.61 -0.87 5.38
C ALA A 218 -7.46 -2.06 5.86
N THR A 219 -7.51 -3.11 5.04
CA THR A 219 -8.29 -4.32 5.34
C THR A 219 -7.40 -5.38 5.98
N CYS A 220 -6.14 -5.43 5.60
CA CYS A 220 -5.17 -6.34 6.19
C CYS A 220 -3.78 -5.70 6.23
N THR A 221 -2.99 -6.12 7.22
CA THR A 221 -1.62 -5.65 7.46
C THR A 221 -0.81 -6.71 8.18
N LEU A 222 0.50 -6.52 8.19
CA LEU A 222 1.43 -7.20 9.09
C LEU A 222 2.21 -6.15 9.88
N GLY A 223 2.80 -6.58 10.99
CA GLY A 223 3.69 -5.72 11.74
C GLY A 223 4.48 -6.52 12.77
N CYS A 224 5.51 -5.89 13.32
CA CYS A 224 6.36 -6.51 14.33
C CYS A 224 6.02 -5.93 15.71
N VAL A 225 5.79 -6.81 16.68
CA VAL A 225 5.43 -6.42 18.06
C VAL A 225 6.64 -5.96 18.88
N TYR A 226 7.85 -6.28 18.40
CA TYR A 226 9.13 -5.88 18.98
C TYR A 226 10.19 -5.78 17.86
N GLU A 227 11.50 -5.74 18.21
CA GLU A 227 12.61 -5.70 17.26
C GLU A 227 12.78 -7.05 16.55
N PRO A 228 12.47 -7.17 15.24
CA PRO A 228 12.58 -8.43 14.50
C PRO A 228 13.97 -8.64 13.89
N TYR A 229 14.73 -7.58 13.65
CA TYR A 229 15.85 -7.49 12.71
C TYR A 229 15.41 -7.71 11.25
N LEU A 230 15.98 -6.96 10.30
CA LEU A 230 15.49 -6.89 8.92
C LEU A 230 15.33 -8.26 8.25
N GLY A 231 16.31 -9.14 8.38
CA GLY A 231 16.26 -10.48 7.77
C GLY A 231 15.18 -11.41 8.32
N ALA A 232 14.56 -11.04 9.45
CA ALA A 232 13.47 -11.80 10.07
C ALA A 232 12.11 -11.11 9.96
N THR A 233 12.01 -10.02 9.18
CA THR A 233 10.74 -9.40 8.83
C THR A 233 10.08 -10.12 7.64
N PRO A 234 8.76 -9.98 7.43
CA PRO A 234 8.09 -10.52 6.26
C PRO A 234 8.64 -9.97 4.94
N ASN A 235 8.93 -10.86 3.99
CA ASN A 235 9.23 -10.51 2.61
C ASN A 235 7.94 -10.16 1.87
N VAL A 236 7.64 -8.87 1.73
CA VAL A 236 6.39 -8.39 1.15
C VAL A 236 6.27 -8.69 -0.35
N ALA A 237 7.37 -8.77 -1.09
CA ALA A 237 7.34 -9.16 -2.51
C ALA A 237 6.86 -10.61 -2.66
N MET A 238 7.35 -11.51 -1.81
CA MET A 238 6.92 -12.91 -1.79
C MET A 238 5.46 -13.03 -1.35
N LEU A 239 5.06 -12.34 -0.28
CA LEU A 239 3.68 -12.31 0.17
C LEU A 239 2.75 -11.89 -0.96
N LEU A 240 3.03 -10.76 -1.61
CA LEU A 240 2.20 -10.26 -2.71
C LEU A 240 2.20 -11.20 -3.92
N ALA A 241 3.32 -11.84 -4.24
CA ALA A 241 3.35 -12.83 -5.31
C ALA A 241 2.43 -14.04 -5.00
N ARG A 242 2.42 -14.53 -3.75
CA ARG A 242 1.51 -15.61 -3.33
C ARG A 242 0.06 -15.19 -3.33
N LEU A 243 -0.24 -14.00 -2.83
CA LEU A 243 -1.60 -13.47 -2.78
C LEU A 243 -2.17 -13.24 -4.20
N THR A 244 -1.38 -12.60 -5.08
CA THR A 244 -1.87 -12.09 -6.37
C THR A 244 -1.74 -13.10 -7.52
N VAL A 245 -0.62 -13.82 -7.61
CA VAL A 245 -0.31 -14.73 -8.73
C VAL A 245 -0.71 -16.16 -8.39
N SER A 246 -0.36 -16.63 -7.18
CA SER A 246 -0.68 -18.00 -6.76
C SER A 246 -2.11 -18.15 -6.24
N GLY A 247 -2.82 -17.04 -5.99
CA GLY A 247 -4.19 -17.04 -5.49
C GLY A 247 -4.32 -17.62 -4.09
N PHE A 248 -3.30 -17.48 -3.26
CA PHE A 248 -3.34 -17.84 -1.85
C PHE A 248 -4.33 -16.95 -1.10
N THR A 249 -4.84 -17.44 0.03
CA THR A 249 -5.51 -16.56 0.99
C THR A 249 -4.49 -15.63 1.64
N PHE A 250 -4.96 -14.56 2.28
CA PHE A 250 -4.08 -13.64 3.00
C PHE A 250 -3.24 -14.35 4.08
N GLY A 251 -3.86 -15.26 4.86
CA GLY A 251 -3.16 -16.05 5.85
C GLY A 251 -2.06 -16.93 5.22
N GLU A 252 -2.38 -17.65 4.15
CA GLU A 252 -1.40 -18.48 3.43
C GLU A 252 -0.23 -17.65 2.88
N ALA A 253 -0.53 -16.51 2.25
CA ALA A 253 0.47 -15.61 1.70
C ALA A 253 1.35 -14.98 2.79
N ALA A 254 0.75 -14.59 3.93
CA ALA A 254 1.46 -14.03 5.07
C ALA A 254 2.48 -15.02 5.63
N TYR A 255 2.10 -16.27 5.82
CA TYR A 255 3.01 -17.29 6.35
C TYR A 255 4.06 -17.76 5.33
N ALA A 256 3.71 -17.81 4.04
CA ALA A 256 4.71 -18.06 2.99
C ALA A 256 5.73 -16.91 2.85
N GLY A 257 5.37 -15.70 3.24
CA GLY A 257 6.24 -14.53 3.23
C GLY A 257 7.10 -14.34 4.49
N GLN A 258 6.89 -15.12 5.55
CA GLN A 258 7.63 -14.99 6.81
C GLN A 258 8.80 -15.99 6.89
N PRO A 259 10.05 -15.53 7.02
CA PRO A 259 11.21 -16.42 7.11
C PRO A 259 11.29 -17.14 8.46
N PHE A 260 10.71 -16.58 9.52
CA PHE A 260 10.75 -17.11 10.87
C PHE A 260 9.38 -17.11 11.54
N LEU A 261 9.18 -18.07 12.43
CA LEU A 261 8.04 -18.22 13.36
C LEU A 261 8.56 -18.17 14.80
N SER A 262 7.64 -18.19 15.78
CA SER A 262 7.99 -17.94 17.19
C SER A 262 8.85 -16.68 17.31
N TRP A 263 8.47 -15.64 16.58
CA TRP A 263 9.18 -14.37 16.48
C TRP A 263 8.22 -13.18 16.46
N GLN A 264 8.64 -12.04 15.97
CA GLN A 264 7.98 -10.76 16.24
C GLN A 264 6.78 -10.42 15.35
N THR A 265 6.51 -11.19 14.29
CA THR A 265 5.48 -10.82 13.31
C THR A 265 4.07 -11.21 13.77
N THR A 266 3.15 -10.22 13.75
CA THR A 266 1.70 -10.42 13.89
C THR A 266 1.00 -10.23 12.55
N VAL A 267 -0.07 -11.00 12.30
CA VAL A 267 -0.86 -11.00 11.06
C VAL A 267 -2.26 -10.48 11.36
N VAL A 268 -2.64 -9.34 10.79
CA VAL A 268 -3.91 -8.66 11.09
C VAL A 268 -4.80 -8.59 9.86
N GLY A 269 -5.98 -9.18 9.92
CA GLY A 269 -6.94 -9.31 8.83
C GLY A 269 -7.58 -10.69 8.81
N ASP A 270 -8.57 -10.88 7.96
CA ASP A 270 -9.19 -12.19 7.75
C ASP A 270 -8.21 -13.15 7.08
N PRO A 271 -7.79 -14.26 7.72
CA PRO A 271 -6.85 -15.20 7.11
C PRO A 271 -7.41 -15.92 5.87
N LEU A 272 -8.73 -15.96 5.71
CA LEU A 272 -9.40 -16.56 4.55
C LEU A 272 -9.52 -15.61 3.37
N TYR A 273 -9.27 -14.32 3.55
CA TYR A 273 -9.38 -13.29 2.52
C TYR A 273 -8.60 -13.65 1.26
N ARG A 274 -9.28 -13.71 0.12
CA ARG A 274 -8.73 -14.18 -1.17
C ARG A 274 -9.12 -13.25 -2.32
N PRO A 275 -8.56 -12.03 -2.40
CA PRO A 275 -8.99 -11.00 -3.37
C PRO A 275 -8.76 -11.37 -4.83
N PHE A 276 -7.84 -12.31 -5.11
CA PHE A 276 -7.51 -12.77 -6.46
C PHE A 276 -8.00 -14.19 -6.73
N GLY A 277 -9.06 -14.62 -6.05
CA GLY A 277 -9.67 -15.94 -6.25
C GLY A 277 -10.46 -16.09 -7.55
N LYS A 278 -10.87 -14.96 -8.16
CA LYS A 278 -11.56 -14.91 -9.46
C LYS A 278 -10.62 -14.47 -10.57
N ALA A 279 -10.76 -15.05 -11.75
CA ALA A 279 -10.00 -14.60 -12.92
C ALA A 279 -10.38 -13.14 -13.30
N PRO A 280 -9.44 -12.31 -13.76
CA PRO A 280 -9.71 -10.92 -14.13
C PRO A 280 -10.80 -10.75 -15.20
N THR A 281 -10.88 -11.70 -16.16
CA THR A 281 -11.92 -11.72 -17.19
C THR A 281 -13.32 -11.94 -16.61
N VAL A 282 -13.46 -12.87 -15.67
CA VAL A 282 -14.73 -13.13 -14.96
C VAL A 282 -15.19 -11.90 -14.18
N LEU A 283 -14.27 -11.23 -13.48
CA LEU A 283 -14.57 -9.98 -12.77
C LEU A 283 -14.98 -8.88 -13.74
N HIS A 284 -14.28 -8.72 -14.86
CA HIS A 284 -14.63 -7.72 -15.88
C HIS A 284 -16.05 -7.92 -16.44
N GLU A 285 -16.39 -9.16 -16.78
CA GLU A 285 -17.73 -9.53 -17.26
C GLU A 285 -18.80 -9.25 -16.20
N GLN A 286 -18.54 -9.64 -14.95
CA GLN A 286 -19.44 -9.37 -13.81
C GLN A 286 -19.69 -7.88 -13.64
N LEU A 287 -18.63 -7.05 -13.62
CA LEU A 287 -18.73 -5.60 -13.45
C LEU A 287 -19.47 -4.95 -14.63
N THR A 288 -19.26 -5.46 -15.86
CA THR A 288 -19.94 -4.98 -17.06
C THR A 288 -21.44 -5.27 -16.99
N GLN A 289 -21.83 -6.50 -16.63
CA GLN A 289 -23.24 -6.90 -16.49
C GLN A 289 -23.97 -6.08 -15.41
N GLN A 290 -23.26 -5.81 -14.30
CA GLN A 290 -23.80 -5.03 -13.18
C GLN A 290 -23.79 -3.52 -13.41
N LYS A 291 -23.18 -3.03 -14.51
CA LYS A 291 -22.90 -1.61 -14.72
C LYS A 291 -22.21 -0.98 -13.50
N SER A 292 -21.27 -1.70 -12.94
CA SER A 292 -20.59 -1.32 -11.70
C SER A 292 -19.70 -0.09 -11.90
N PRO A 293 -19.67 0.86 -10.97
CA PRO A 293 -18.71 1.96 -11.01
C PRO A 293 -17.25 1.48 -10.96
N LEU A 294 -16.99 0.26 -10.46
CA LEU A 294 -15.64 -0.33 -10.43
C LEU A 294 -15.14 -0.77 -11.82
N LEU A 295 -16.00 -0.74 -12.85
CA LEU A 295 -15.63 -1.12 -14.21
C LEU A 295 -14.50 -0.23 -14.77
N GLU A 296 -14.44 1.04 -14.36
CA GLU A 296 -13.36 1.97 -14.72
C GLU A 296 -11.97 1.43 -14.32
N TRP A 297 -11.87 0.80 -13.14
CA TRP A 297 -10.63 0.20 -12.64
C TRP A 297 -10.22 -1.04 -13.43
N SER A 298 -11.19 -1.84 -13.88
CA SER A 298 -10.91 -2.98 -14.74
C SER A 298 -10.33 -2.54 -16.09
N TYR A 299 -10.87 -1.48 -16.69
CA TYR A 299 -10.30 -0.90 -17.91
C TYR A 299 -8.94 -0.25 -17.68
N LEU A 300 -8.73 0.45 -16.55
CA LEU A 300 -7.43 1.00 -16.19
C LEU A 300 -6.38 -0.13 -16.09
N ARG A 301 -6.76 -1.24 -15.46
CA ARG A 301 -5.88 -2.40 -15.33
C ARG A 301 -5.53 -3.02 -16.68
N LEU A 302 -6.49 -3.13 -17.60
CA LEU A 302 -6.24 -3.58 -18.98
C LEU A 302 -5.29 -2.63 -19.73
N ALA A 303 -5.52 -1.31 -19.62
CA ALA A 303 -4.67 -0.29 -20.23
C ALA A 303 -3.22 -0.36 -19.70
N ASN A 304 -3.05 -0.48 -18.38
CA ASN A 304 -1.72 -0.60 -17.76
C ASN A 304 -1.03 -1.92 -18.12
N THR A 305 -1.78 -3.02 -18.19
CA THR A 305 -1.24 -4.31 -18.65
C THR A 305 -0.74 -4.21 -20.09
N ALA A 306 -1.47 -3.56 -20.98
CA ALA A 306 -1.03 -3.33 -22.35
C ALA A 306 0.27 -2.51 -22.41
N LEU A 307 0.39 -1.45 -21.58
CA LEU A 307 1.63 -0.66 -21.46
C LEU A 307 2.79 -1.50 -20.94
N ALA A 308 2.57 -2.30 -19.91
CA ALA A 308 3.59 -3.18 -19.31
C ALA A 308 4.11 -4.20 -20.32
N HIS A 309 3.28 -4.63 -21.29
CA HIS A 309 3.65 -5.54 -22.39
C HIS A 309 4.14 -4.81 -23.65
N GLY A 310 4.48 -3.53 -23.55
CA GLY A 310 5.13 -2.76 -24.61
C GLY A 310 4.20 -2.10 -25.63
N SER A 311 2.88 -2.02 -25.36
CA SER A 311 1.99 -1.22 -26.20
C SER A 311 2.39 0.25 -26.13
N ARG A 312 2.27 0.98 -27.26
CA ARG A 312 2.56 2.42 -27.32
C ARG A 312 1.49 3.19 -26.56
N ALA A 313 1.91 4.28 -25.90
CA ALA A 313 1.01 5.19 -25.18
C ALA A 313 -0.15 5.66 -26.06
N SER A 314 0.12 6.01 -27.35
CA SER A 314 -0.91 6.43 -28.31
C SER A 314 -1.99 5.36 -28.57
N ALA A 315 -1.58 4.09 -28.68
CA ALA A 315 -2.54 3.00 -28.90
C ALA A 315 -3.44 2.80 -27.68
N VAL A 316 -2.86 2.91 -26.47
CA VAL A 316 -3.62 2.78 -25.21
C VAL A 316 -4.51 4.01 -24.99
N ALA A 317 -4.06 5.21 -25.35
CA ALA A 317 -4.89 6.40 -25.32
C ALA A 317 -6.12 6.25 -26.22
N SER A 318 -5.91 5.83 -27.47
CA SER A 318 -7.04 5.58 -28.40
C SER A 318 -7.98 4.47 -27.91
N LEU A 319 -7.46 3.47 -27.21
CA LEU A 319 -8.32 2.46 -26.58
C LEU A 319 -9.23 3.11 -25.53
N ILE A 320 -8.67 3.93 -24.62
CA ILE A 320 -9.45 4.61 -23.56
C ILE A 320 -10.47 5.60 -24.17
N GLU A 321 -10.09 6.37 -25.21
CA GLU A 321 -10.97 7.33 -25.90
C GLU A 321 -12.24 6.68 -26.45
N ASN A 322 -12.15 5.41 -26.87
CA ASN A 322 -13.27 4.67 -27.47
C ASN A 322 -14.13 3.91 -26.42
N LEU A 323 -13.86 4.06 -25.12
CA LEU A 323 -14.65 3.43 -24.06
C LEU A 323 -15.79 4.36 -23.62
N ASP A 324 -17.02 3.91 -23.69
CA ASP A 324 -18.19 4.66 -23.19
C ASP A 324 -18.02 5.05 -21.71
N VAL A 325 -17.44 4.16 -20.90
CA VAL A 325 -17.20 4.41 -19.48
C VAL A 325 -16.21 5.56 -19.24
N ALA A 326 -15.29 5.81 -20.15
CA ALA A 326 -14.31 6.89 -20.02
C ALA A 326 -14.95 8.28 -20.04
N ALA A 327 -16.08 8.44 -20.73
CA ALA A 327 -16.82 9.71 -20.77
C ALA A 327 -17.31 10.19 -19.39
N HIS A 328 -17.35 9.30 -18.40
CA HIS A 328 -17.84 9.58 -17.04
C HIS A 328 -16.87 9.15 -15.94
N SER A 329 -15.65 8.76 -16.29
CA SER A 329 -14.63 8.25 -15.38
C SER A 329 -13.50 9.25 -15.19
N ALA A 330 -13.41 9.84 -13.99
CA ALA A 330 -12.26 10.65 -13.62
C ALA A 330 -10.95 9.86 -13.65
N VAL A 331 -11.00 8.56 -13.31
CA VAL A 331 -9.84 7.66 -13.27
C VAL A 331 -9.27 7.42 -14.67
N LEU A 332 -10.12 7.07 -15.64
CA LEU A 332 -9.69 6.81 -17.01
C LEU A 332 -9.28 8.09 -17.74
N THR A 333 -9.99 9.20 -17.48
CA THR A 333 -9.68 10.50 -18.08
C THR A 333 -8.38 11.08 -17.51
N GLU A 334 -8.06 10.84 -16.21
CA GLU A 334 -6.74 11.14 -15.65
C GLU A 334 -5.65 10.34 -16.38
N LYS A 335 -5.84 9.02 -16.53
CA LYS A 335 -4.90 8.17 -17.27
C LYS A 335 -4.68 8.64 -18.71
N LEU A 336 -5.74 9.08 -19.37
CA LEU A 336 -5.63 9.66 -20.71
C LEU A 336 -4.75 10.91 -20.71
N GLY A 337 -4.90 11.78 -19.70
CA GLY A 337 -4.03 12.95 -19.50
C GLY A 337 -2.55 12.57 -19.33
N ASP A 338 -2.29 11.54 -18.53
CA ASP A 338 -0.92 11.02 -18.29
C ASP A 338 -0.31 10.47 -19.59
N LEU A 339 -1.11 9.75 -20.39
CA LEU A 339 -0.67 9.21 -21.69
C LEU A 339 -0.37 10.33 -22.68
N TYR A 340 -1.19 11.37 -22.76
CA TYR A 340 -0.91 12.53 -23.60
C TYR A 340 0.35 13.29 -23.15
N ALA A 341 0.55 13.43 -21.83
CA ALA A 341 1.77 14.04 -21.30
C ALA A 341 3.02 13.23 -21.69
N LEU A 342 2.95 11.91 -21.58
CA LEU A 342 4.02 10.99 -21.97
C LEU A 342 4.35 11.09 -23.48
N GLU A 343 3.35 11.38 -24.31
CA GLU A 343 3.50 11.58 -25.77
C GLU A 343 3.98 12.98 -26.17
N GLY A 344 4.22 13.86 -25.22
CA GLY A 344 4.60 15.24 -25.50
C GLY A 344 3.44 16.07 -26.07
N LYS A 345 2.19 15.75 -25.70
CA LYS A 345 0.97 16.46 -26.08
C LYS A 345 0.39 17.24 -24.90
N PRO A 346 1.09 18.29 -24.40
CA PRO A 346 0.70 18.95 -23.15
C PRO A 346 -0.68 19.62 -23.21
N SER A 347 -1.09 20.15 -24.37
CA SER A 347 -2.43 20.75 -24.52
C SER A 347 -3.55 19.71 -24.37
N SER A 348 -3.36 18.49 -24.90
CA SER A 348 -4.30 17.39 -24.72
C SER A 348 -4.32 16.89 -23.29
N ALA A 349 -3.15 16.82 -22.62
CA ALA A 349 -3.05 16.47 -21.21
C ALA A 349 -3.81 17.48 -20.32
N ILE A 350 -3.62 18.78 -20.55
CA ILE A 350 -4.36 19.85 -19.86
C ILE A 350 -5.87 19.67 -20.04
N TRP A 351 -6.32 19.44 -21.26
CA TRP A 351 -7.75 19.20 -21.56
C TRP A 351 -8.29 17.99 -20.79
N ALA A 352 -7.55 16.89 -20.78
CA ALA A 352 -7.95 15.66 -20.08
C ALA A 352 -8.04 15.89 -18.55
N TYR A 353 -7.03 16.49 -17.93
CA TYR A 353 -7.07 16.78 -16.48
C TYR A 353 -8.22 17.75 -16.11
N GLN A 354 -8.47 18.77 -16.94
CA GLN A 354 -9.60 19.68 -16.74
C GLN A 354 -10.96 18.96 -16.83
N ASN A 355 -11.09 17.97 -17.71
CA ASN A 355 -12.31 17.16 -17.82
C ASN A 355 -12.43 16.15 -16.67
N ALA A 356 -11.36 15.49 -16.27
CA ALA A 356 -11.35 14.61 -15.10
C ALA A 356 -11.81 15.34 -13.83
N LEU A 357 -11.40 16.61 -13.65
CA LEU A 357 -11.85 17.45 -12.53
C LEU A 357 -13.37 17.72 -12.52
N LYS A 358 -14.05 17.61 -13.67
CA LYS A 358 -15.52 17.78 -13.78
C LYS A 358 -16.29 16.49 -13.52
N MET A 359 -15.61 15.33 -13.47
CA MET A 359 -16.21 14.01 -13.33
C MET A 359 -16.27 13.53 -11.88
N ASN A 360 -16.32 14.45 -10.93
CA ASN A 360 -16.42 14.16 -9.50
C ASN A 360 -15.34 13.21 -8.97
N PRO A 361 -14.02 13.51 -9.16
CA PRO A 361 -12.93 12.72 -8.65
C PRO A 361 -12.98 12.64 -7.12
N SER A 362 -12.35 11.59 -6.52
CA SER A 362 -12.19 11.53 -5.08
C SER A 362 -11.36 12.71 -4.55
N PRO A 363 -11.46 13.08 -3.27
CA PRO A 363 -10.73 14.21 -2.70
C PRO A 363 -9.22 14.17 -2.99
N GLN A 364 -8.57 13.02 -2.78
CA GLN A 364 -7.14 12.89 -3.03
C GLN A 364 -6.80 12.86 -4.54
N GLN A 365 -7.67 12.26 -5.36
CA GLN A 365 -7.54 12.32 -6.81
C GLN A 365 -7.68 13.76 -7.32
N LYS A 366 -8.58 14.55 -6.76
CA LYS A 366 -8.74 15.97 -7.11
C LYS A 366 -7.46 16.77 -6.84
N ILE A 367 -6.83 16.56 -5.69
CA ILE A 367 -5.53 17.18 -5.36
C ILE A 367 -4.49 16.80 -6.42
N ARG A 368 -4.35 15.54 -6.74
CA ARG A 368 -3.39 15.06 -7.74
C ARG A 368 -3.66 15.68 -9.12
N LEU A 369 -4.91 15.68 -9.57
CA LEU A 369 -5.30 16.32 -10.83
C LEU A 369 -4.96 17.82 -10.87
N ARG A 370 -5.20 18.55 -9.77
CA ARG A 370 -4.84 19.98 -9.67
C ARG A 370 -3.32 20.18 -9.75
N LEU A 371 -2.55 19.33 -9.10
CA LEU A 371 -1.08 19.39 -9.14
C LEU A 371 -0.56 19.11 -10.55
N SER A 372 -1.00 18.02 -11.19
CA SER A 372 -0.62 17.66 -12.56
C SER A 372 -1.04 18.73 -13.59
N LEU A 373 -2.27 19.24 -13.46
CA LEU A 373 -2.76 20.33 -14.31
C LEU A 373 -1.91 21.59 -14.16
N GLY A 374 -1.62 22.01 -12.93
CA GLY A 374 -0.80 23.18 -12.65
C GLY A 374 0.63 23.07 -13.20
N GLU A 375 1.21 21.87 -13.16
CA GLU A 375 2.51 21.58 -13.75
C GLU A 375 2.48 21.72 -15.28
N LYS A 376 1.51 21.11 -15.95
CA LYS A 376 1.38 21.18 -17.42
C LYS A 376 1.04 22.58 -17.92
N LEU A 377 0.25 23.34 -17.20
CA LEU A 377 -0.02 24.76 -17.51
C LEU A 377 1.25 25.59 -17.42
N GLN A 378 2.09 25.36 -16.39
CA GLN A 378 3.35 26.05 -16.21
C GLN A 378 4.37 25.69 -17.31
N GLU A 379 4.49 24.41 -17.67
CA GLU A 379 5.33 23.96 -18.79
C GLU A 379 4.96 24.65 -20.12
N GLN A 380 3.68 25.03 -20.28
CA GLN A 380 3.17 25.74 -21.45
C GLN A 380 3.20 27.28 -21.27
N ALA A 381 3.86 27.80 -20.26
CA ALA A 381 3.90 29.22 -19.90
C ALA A 381 2.51 29.87 -19.72
N ARG A 382 1.47 29.08 -19.45
CA ARG A 382 0.09 29.52 -19.14
C ARG A 382 -0.02 29.93 -17.67
N ASN A 383 0.83 30.84 -17.22
CA ASN A 383 1.03 31.19 -15.82
C ASN A 383 -0.25 31.69 -15.12
N ALA A 384 -1.07 32.48 -15.80
CA ALA A 384 -2.31 33.00 -15.24
C ALA A 384 -3.28 31.85 -14.89
N GLU A 385 -3.40 30.86 -15.76
CA GLU A 385 -4.26 29.69 -15.54
C GLU A 385 -3.67 28.75 -14.48
N ALA A 386 -2.34 28.60 -14.43
CA ALA A 386 -1.67 27.86 -13.39
C ALA A 386 -1.95 28.47 -12.00
N ILE A 387 -1.85 29.78 -11.86
CA ILE A 387 -2.16 30.52 -10.63
C ILE A 387 -3.64 30.32 -10.23
N GLU A 388 -4.58 30.41 -11.17
CA GLU A 388 -6.00 30.19 -10.90
C GLU A 388 -6.26 28.75 -10.43
N ASN A 389 -5.66 27.76 -11.11
CA ASN A 389 -5.75 26.36 -10.73
C ASN A 389 -5.19 26.10 -9.30
N ASP A 390 -4.04 26.67 -8.99
CA ASP A 390 -3.38 26.51 -7.69
C ASP A 390 -4.20 27.21 -6.57
N ARG A 391 -4.82 28.36 -6.84
CA ARG A 391 -5.77 29.00 -5.92
C ARG A 391 -7.03 28.14 -5.69
N LYS A 392 -7.55 27.49 -6.73
CA LYS A 392 -8.67 26.54 -6.59
C LYS A 392 -8.28 25.34 -5.73
N LEU A 393 -7.08 24.80 -5.90
CA LEU A 393 -6.57 23.73 -5.01
C LEU A 393 -6.65 24.18 -3.54
N LEU A 394 -6.10 25.35 -3.22
CA LEU A 394 -6.07 25.85 -1.84
C LEU A 394 -7.44 26.18 -1.28
N SER A 395 -8.38 26.67 -2.11
CA SER A 395 -9.74 26.97 -1.69
C SER A 395 -10.60 25.71 -1.49
N GLU A 396 -10.41 24.69 -2.31
CA GLU A 396 -11.12 23.42 -2.24
C GLU A 396 -10.56 22.50 -1.13
N THR A 397 -9.28 22.68 -0.75
CA THR A 397 -8.60 21.88 0.27
C THR A 397 -7.78 22.80 1.21
N PRO A 398 -8.45 23.52 2.13
CA PRO A 398 -7.79 24.49 3.03
C PRO A 398 -6.70 23.88 3.91
N ASP A 399 -6.88 22.61 4.30
CA ASP A 399 -5.97 21.86 5.17
C ASP A 399 -4.92 21.05 4.37
N TYR A 400 -4.70 21.37 3.10
CA TYR A 400 -3.72 20.68 2.27
C TYR A 400 -2.30 20.87 2.84
N PRO A 401 -1.57 19.80 3.18
CA PRO A 401 -0.24 19.91 3.80
C PRO A 401 0.78 20.63 2.93
N GLY A 402 0.63 20.61 1.61
CA GLY A 402 1.49 21.29 0.64
C GLY A 402 1.15 22.78 0.41
N LYS A 403 0.25 23.38 1.17
CA LYS A 403 -0.23 24.76 1.01
C LYS A 403 0.90 25.76 0.82
N ASN A 404 1.89 25.74 1.70
CA ASN A 404 3.01 26.69 1.64
C ASN A 404 3.78 26.61 0.31
N SER A 405 4.03 25.39 -0.19
CA SER A 405 4.72 25.19 -1.49
C SER A 405 3.89 25.73 -2.65
N VAL A 406 2.57 25.52 -2.61
CA VAL A 406 1.66 26.06 -3.63
C VAL A 406 1.60 27.59 -3.56
N GLU A 407 1.57 28.21 -2.38
CA GLU A 407 1.59 29.67 -2.22
C GLU A 407 2.92 30.27 -2.74
N VAL A 408 4.06 29.63 -2.48
CA VAL A 408 5.34 30.03 -3.05
C VAL A 408 5.34 29.97 -4.57
N LYS A 409 4.78 28.88 -5.12
CA LYS A 409 4.63 28.70 -6.58
C LYS A 409 3.76 29.80 -7.19
N ILE A 410 2.60 30.12 -6.58
CA ILE A 410 1.72 31.23 -7.03
C ILE A 410 2.50 32.55 -7.05
N LYS A 411 3.25 32.85 -5.99
CA LYS A 411 4.05 34.08 -5.95
C LYS A 411 5.12 34.13 -7.05
N SER A 412 5.80 33.03 -7.31
CA SER A 412 6.84 32.97 -8.35
C SER A 412 6.31 33.13 -9.77
N LEU A 413 5.09 32.69 -10.02
CA LEU A 413 4.42 32.81 -11.31
C LEU A 413 3.70 34.14 -11.51
N SER A 414 3.49 34.92 -10.44
CA SER A 414 2.83 36.22 -10.51
C SER A 414 3.78 37.24 -11.17
N PRO A 415 3.28 38.12 -12.08
CA PRO A 415 4.10 39.17 -12.66
C PRO A 415 4.70 40.03 -11.53
N THR A 416 6.01 40.22 -11.54
CA THR A 416 6.66 41.21 -10.68
C THR A 416 6.05 42.59 -10.99
N ALA A 417 5.49 43.23 -9.98
CA ALA A 417 4.98 44.60 -10.14
C ALA A 417 6.13 45.44 -10.74
N THR A 418 5.91 46.01 -11.93
CA THR A 418 6.87 46.93 -12.54
C THR A 418 7.09 48.08 -11.53
N PRO A 419 8.34 48.40 -11.17
CA PRO A 419 8.61 49.54 -10.31
C PRO A 419 7.92 50.78 -10.91
N PRO A 420 7.32 51.65 -10.08
CA PRO A 420 6.75 52.87 -10.59
C PRO A 420 7.78 53.62 -11.41
N ALA A 421 7.43 54.02 -12.62
CA ALA A 421 8.26 54.83 -13.52
C ALA A 421 8.75 56.01 -12.70
N LEU A 422 10.08 56.21 -12.67
CA LEU A 422 10.68 57.41 -12.07
C LEU A 422 10.04 58.64 -12.77
N PRO A 423 9.65 59.67 -12.02
CA PRO A 423 9.17 60.91 -12.63
C PRO A 423 10.24 61.44 -13.56
N ALA A 424 9.81 61.76 -14.78
CA ALA A 424 10.68 62.42 -15.78
C ALA A 424 11.21 63.74 -15.19
N PRO A 425 12.48 64.11 -15.55
CA PRO A 425 13.17 65.27 -15.01
C PRO A 425 12.50 66.61 -15.40
#